data_0b8356d8990f80c73ee85953a751e3be
#
_entry.id   0b8356d8990f80c73ee85953a751e3be
#
_cell.length_a   1.000
_cell.length_b   1.000
_cell.length_c   1.000
_cell.angle_alpha   90.00
_cell.angle_beta   90.00
_cell.angle_gamma   90.00
#
_symmetry.space_group_name_H-M   'P 1'
#
loop_
_entity.id
_entity.type
_entity.pdbx_description
1 polymer ?
#
loop_
_entity_poly.entity_id
_entity_poly.type
_entity_poly.pdbx_seq_one_letter_code
_entity_poly.pdbx_strand_id
1 'polypeptide(L)'
;MTTTLITGANRSLGLETARRLLEAGRTVYAGMRDPASGDDARALGAHVVQLDVTDQASIDAAIATIPELDVLVNNAGILGTSFGVDDLDASAMATVLDTNVTGIVRVTQAALPLLRRSAAPVIVNVSSGVGFPRWLTTPGHDEYGVPAVPYAASKAAVIALTVQYAKNLPGFRVNASDPGYTATEFNGFGGHQTITEGTDATVRLATIGTDGPTGEFHNREGRIEY
;
A
#
# COMPACT_ATOMS: atom_id res chain seq x y z
N MET A 1 -5.58 2.30 -22.06
CA MET A 1 -5.12 1.16 -21.23
C MET A 1 -4.98 1.71 -19.83
N THR A 2 -5.36 0.98 -18.79
CA THR A 2 -5.32 1.52 -17.41
C THR A 2 -3.89 1.55 -16.89
N THR A 3 -3.43 2.71 -16.44
CA THR A 3 -2.08 2.92 -15.93
C THR A 3 -2.07 2.92 -14.40
N THR A 4 -1.19 2.13 -13.81
CA THR A 4 -1.06 1.95 -12.35
C THR A 4 0.35 2.28 -11.89
N LEU A 5 0.46 3.08 -10.81
CA LEU A 5 1.71 3.26 -10.05
C LEU A 5 1.62 2.45 -8.75
N ILE A 6 2.66 1.67 -8.46
CA ILE A 6 2.77 0.89 -7.22
C ILE A 6 4.04 1.32 -6.50
N THR A 7 3.96 1.77 -5.26
CA THR A 7 5.13 2.08 -4.45
C THR A 7 5.68 0.85 -3.75
N GLY A 8 7.01 0.70 -3.64
CA GLY A 8 7.65 -0.46 -3.03
C GLY A 8 7.45 -1.75 -3.84
N ALA A 9 7.51 -1.67 -5.17
CA ALA A 9 7.19 -2.76 -6.09
C ALA A 9 8.42 -3.60 -6.52
N ASN A 10 9.52 -3.54 -5.80
CA ASN A 10 10.74 -4.29 -6.13
C ASN A 10 10.72 -5.75 -5.63
N ARG A 11 9.83 -6.10 -4.71
CA ARG A 11 9.74 -7.44 -4.12
C ARG A 11 8.39 -7.70 -3.46
N SER A 12 8.19 -8.94 -3.00
CA SER A 12 7.08 -9.32 -2.13
C SER A 12 5.71 -8.89 -2.65
N LEU A 13 4.82 -8.36 -1.80
CA LEU A 13 3.44 -7.97 -2.15
C LEU A 13 3.39 -6.93 -3.28
N GLY A 14 4.31 -5.96 -3.29
CA GLY A 14 4.34 -4.94 -4.34
C GLY A 14 4.67 -5.51 -5.71
N LEU A 15 5.67 -6.41 -5.79
CA LEU A 15 6.06 -7.08 -7.03
C LEU A 15 4.95 -8.03 -7.52
N GLU A 16 4.35 -8.81 -6.63
CA GLU A 16 3.24 -9.71 -6.97
C GLU A 16 2.00 -8.93 -7.44
N THR A 17 1.70 -7.80 -6.80
CA THR A 17 0.64 -6.90 -7.26
C THR A 17 0.94 -6.39 -8.68
N ALA A 18 2.19 -6.00 -8.96
CA ALA A 18 2.61 -5.58 -10.29
C ALA A 18 2.44 -6.69 -11.32
N ARG A 19 2.91 -7.91 -11.01
CA ARG A 19 2.77 -9.08 -11.88
C ARG A 19 1.31 -9.33 -12.26
N ARG A 20 0.42 -9.39 -11.26
CA ARG A 20 -1.01 -9.66 -11.46
C ARG A 20 -1.72 -8.57 -12.26
N LEU A 21 -1.36 -7.31 -12.07
CA LEU A 21 -1.95 -6.19 -12.83
C LEU A 21 -1.43 -6.16 -14.27
N LEU A 22 -0.16 -6.52 -14.52
CA LEU A 22 0.39 -6.70 -15.87
C LEU A 22 -0.32 -7.83 -16.61
N GLU A 23 -0.55 -8.98 -15.96
CA GLU A 23 -1.31 -10.10 -16.52
C GLU A 23 -2.76 -9.72 -16.83
N ALA A 24 -3.35 -8.77 -16.08
CA ALA A 24 -4.66 -8.19 -16.37
C ALA A 24 -4.61 -7.12 -17.49
N GLY A 25 -3.50 -7.00 -18.23
CA GLY A 25 -3.35 -6.10 -19.37
C GLY A 25 -3.20 -4.63 -19.02
N ARG A 26 -2.72 -4.30 -17.81
CA ARG A 26 -2.49 -2.92 -17.37
C ARG A 26 -1.05 -2.48 -17.64
N THR A 27 -0.84 -1.18 -17.80
CA THR A 27 0.48 -0.57 -17.74
C THR A 27 0.86 -0.35 -16.28
N VAL A 28 2.02 -0.85 -15.84
CA VAL A 28 2.47 -0.73 -14.45
C VAL A 28 3.77 0.05 -14.36
N TYR A 29 3.78 1.09 -13.54
CA TYR A 29 4.95 1.78 -13.05
C TYR A 29 5.31 1.23 -11.67
N ALA A 30 6.46 0.57 -11.59
CA ALA A 30 6.98 -0.04 -10.36
C ALA A 30 7.92 0.95 -9.67
N GLY A 31 7.40 1.67 -8.68
CA GLY A 31 8.15 2.62 -7.86
C GLY A 31 8.98 1.93 -6.80
N MET A 32 10.26 2.25 -6.73
CA MET A 32 11.20 1.67 -5.75
C MET A 32 12.34 2.64 -5.43
N ARG A 33 12.82 2.60 -4.19
CA ARG A 33 13.89 3.50 -3.71
C ARG A 33 15.19 3.31 -4.49
N ASP A 34 15.58 2.04 -4.73
CA ASP A 34 16.76 1.68 -5.53
C ASP A 34 16.34 0.96 -6.82
N PRO A 35 16.46 1.62 -7.99
CA PRO A 35 16.14 0.99 -9.28
C PRO A 35 17.00 -0.23 -9.62
N ALA A 36 18.19 -0.37 -9.03
CA ALA A 36 19.02 -1.56 -9.24
C ALA A 36 18.38 -2.84 -8.69
N SER A 37 17.45 -2.71 -7.72
CA SER A 37 16.65 -3.84 -7.19
C SER A 37 15.43 -4.19 -8.05
N GLY A 38 15.29 -3.62 -9.25
CA GLY A 38 14.08 -3.71 -10.05
C GLY A 38 14.14 -4.73 -11.22
N ASP A 39 15.10 -5.64 -11.26
CA ASP A 39 15.27 -6.56 -12.40
C ASP A 39 14.06 -7.49 -12.57
N ASP A 40 13.51 -8.02 -11.48
CA ASP A 40 12.30 -8.85 -11.52
C ASP A 40 11.09 -8.07 -12.07
N ALA A 41 10.91 -6.81 -11.64
CA ALA A 41 9.83 -5.96 -12.15
C ALA A 41 10.00 -5.66 -13.65
N ARG A 42 11.22 -5.40 -14.10
CA ARG A 42 11.54 -5.21 -15.55
C ARG A 42 11.26 -6.48 -16.35
N ALA A 43 11.68 -7.64 -15.83
CA ALA A 43 11.42 -8.93 -16.47
C ALA A 43 9.94 -9.23 -16.65
N LEU A 44 9.09 -8.74 -15.74
CA LEU A 44 7.63 -8.82 -15.86
C LEU A 44 7.04 -7.82 -16.86
N GLY A 45 7.82 -6.84 -17.34
CA GLY A 45 7.36 -5.80 -18.26
C GLY A 45 6.90 -4.50 -17.57
N ALA A 46 7.18 -4.30 -16.29
CA ALA A 46 6.89 -3.05 -15.59
C ALA A 46 7.91 -1.95 -15.95
N HIS A 47 7.43 -0.71 -15.95
CA HIS A 47 8.27 0.48 -16.02
C HIS A 47 8.84 0.77 -14.63
N VAL A 48 10.13 0.51 -14.43
CA VAL A 48 10.78 0.80 -13.13
C VAL A 48 11.08 2.28 -13.03
N VAL A 49 10.63 2.91 -11.93
CA VAL A 49 10.90 4.32 -11.61
C VAL A 49 11.52 4.44 -10.21
N GLN A 50 12.50 5.32 -10.06
CA GLN A 50 13.03 5.64 -8.75
C GLN A 50 12.00 6.43 -7.97
N LEU A 51 11.58 5.91 -6.82
CA LEU A 51 10.59 6.54 -5.95
C LEU A 51 10.88 6.18 -4.50
N ASP A 52 11.42 7.12 -3.74
CA ASP A 52 11.53 7.04 -2.28
C ASP A 52 10.38 7.84 -1.66
N VAL A 53 9.49 7.16 -0.94
CA VAL A 53 8.31 7.79 -0.32
C VAL A 53 8.66 8.77 0.80
N THR A 54 9.92 8.79 1.26
CA THR A 54 10.42 9.72 2.28
C THR A 54 11.10 10.96 1.67
N ASP A 55 11.30 10.98 0.34
CA ASP A 55 11.94 12.09 -0.39
C ASP A 55 10.99 12.70 -1.41
N GLN A 56 10.55 13.94 -1.16
CA GLN A 56 9.63 14.65 -2.06
C GLN A 56 10.22 14.86 -3.45
N ALA A 57 11.52 15.16 -3.57
CA ALA A 57 12.16 15.38 -4.86
C ALA A 57 12.19 14.10 -5.70
N SER A 58 12.44 12.95 -5.07
CA SER A 58 12.36 11.63 -5.70
C SER A 58 10.93 11.33 -6.20
N ILE A 59 9.92 11.64 -5.39
CA ILE A 59 8.51 11.46 -5.75
C ILE A 59 8.14 12.33 -6.95
N ASP A 60 8.47 13.62 -6.92
CA ASP A 60 8.13 14.58 -7.97
C ASP A 60 8.79 14.18 -9.30
N ALA A 61 10.06 13.75 -9.26
CA ALA A 61 10.78 13.25 -10.43
C ALA A 61 10.12 11.97 -10.99
N ALA A 62 9.71 11.03 -10.15
CA ALA A 62 9.01 9.83 -10.58
C ALA A 62 7.67 10.15 -11.25
N ILE A 63 6.84 10.98 -10.62
CA ILE A 63 5.52 11.38 -11.15
C ILE A 63 5.66 12.11 -12.49
N ALA A 64 6.70 12.93 -12.67
CA ALA A 64 6.94 13.65 -13.94
C ALA A 64 7.23 12.70 -15.12
N THR A 65 7.65 11.45 -14.89
CA THR A 65 7.87 10.46 -15.95
C THR A 65 6.59 9.73 -16.38
N ILE A 66 5.51 9.85 -15.61
CA ILE A 66 4.24 9.13 -15.83
C ILE A 66 3.29 10.03 -16.65
N PRO A 67 2.94 9.69 -17.89
CA PRO A 67 2.11 10.56 -18.73
C PRO A 67 0.64 10.59 -18.31
N GLU A 68 0.14 9.47 -17.81
CA GLU A 68 -1.25 9.29 -17.36
C GLU A 68 -1.27 8.30 -16.18
N LEU A 69 -2.22 8.47 -15.26
CA LEU A 69 -2.35 7.62 -14.08
C LEU A 69 -3.82 7.46 -13.72
N ASP A 70 -4.26 6.20 -13.64
CA ASP A 70 -5.62 5.84 -13.25
C ASP A 70 -5.66 5.24 -11.84
N VAL A 71 -4.62 4.51 -11.46
CA VAL A 71 -4.58 3.76 -10.21
C VAL A 71 -3.28 4.03 -9.46
N LEU A 72 -3.39 4.41 -8.20
CA LEU A 72 -2.27 4.49 -7.27
C LEU A 72 -2.40 3.40 -6.20
N VAL A 73 -1.37 2.55 -6.08
CA VAL A 73 -1.24 1.58 -4.98
C VAL A 73 -0.12 2.04 -4.05
N ASN A 74 -0.47 2.58 -2.91
CA ASN A 74 0.46 2.93 -1.83
C ASN A 74 0.78 1.66 -1.04
N ASN A 75 1.80 0.92 -1.48
CA ASN A 75 2.22 -0.34 -0.89
C ASN A 75 3.51 -0.21 -0.06
N ALA A 76 4.38 0.75 -0.34
CA ALA A 76 5.62 0.93 0.40
C ALA A 76 5.38 1.05 1.91
N GLY A 77 6.15 0.31 2.70
CA GLY A 77 6.06 0.35 4.16
C GLY A 77 7.21 -0.39 4.83
N ILE A 78 7.40 -0.09 6.10
CA ILE A 78 8.41 -0.72 6.97
C ILE A 78 7.77 -1.13 8.29
N LEU A 79 8.31 -2.18 8.89
CA LEU A 79 7.92 -2.67 10.22
C LEU A 79 8.56 -1.81 11.34
N GLY A 80 9.75 -1.29 11.05
CA GLY A 80 10.58 -0.58 12.04
C GLY A 80 11.49 -1.51 12.83
N THR A 81 12.15 -0.94 13.83
CA THR A 81 13.14 -1.64 14.68
C THR A 81 12.71 -1.78 16.14
N SER A 82 11.61 -1.13 16.53
CA SER A 82 10.99 -1.25 17.86
C SER A 82 9.66 -1.97 17.74
N PHE A 83 9.41 -2.93 18.60
CA PHE A 83 8.20 -3.77 18.53
C PHE A 83 7.31 -3.62 19.77
N GLY A 84 7.90 -3.77 20.97
CA GLY A 84 7.20 -3.69 22.23
C GLY A 84 7.21 -2.30 22.85
N VAL A 85 6.83 -2.23 24.11
CA VAL A 85 6.87 -0.98 24.91
C VAL A 85 8.28 -0.74 25.47
N ASP A 86 9.01 -1.82 25.79
CA ASP A 86 10.32 -1.73 26.47
C ASP A 86 11.43 -1.25 25.52
N ASP A 87 11.31 -1.48 24.21
CA ASP A 87 12.26 -1.06 23.16
C ASP A 87 11.76 0.14 22.35
N LEU A 88 10.62 0.71 22.73
CA LEU A 88 10.01 1.82 22.01
C LEU A 88 10.72 3.15 22.28
N ASP A 89 11.14 3.81 21.20
CA ASP A 89 11.61 5.19 21.25
C ASP A 89 10.91 6.07 20.20
N ALA A 90 10.92 7.39 20.44
CA ALA A 90 10.22 8.34 19.60
C ALA A 90 10.83 8.45 18.19
N SER A 91 12.12 8.18 18.01
CA SER A 91 12.78 8.25 16.70
C SER A 91 12.42 7.05 15.84
N ALA A 92 12.36 5.85 16.41
CA ALA A 92 11.86 4.66 15.73
C ALA A 92 10.40 4.84 15.33
N MET A 93 9.56 5.37 16.22
CA MET A 93 8.17 5.71 15.92
C MET A 93 8.06 6.70 14.75
N ALA A 94 8.84 7.80 14.80
CA ALA A 94 8.84 8.82 13.74
C ALA A 94 9.23 8.24 12.37
N THR A 95 10.25 7.37 12.33
CA THR A 95 10.72 6.71 11.10
C THR A 95 9.62 5.85 10.47
N VAL A 96 8.88 5.07 11.27
CA VAL A 96 7.78 4.25 10.78
C VAL A 96 6.63 5.12 10.28
N LEU A 97 6.26 6.18 11.02
CA LEU A 97 5.21 7.11 10.60
C LEU A 97 5.60 7.89 9.35
N ASP A 98 6.85 8.30 9.21
CA ASP A 98 7.31 9.03 8.03
C ASP A 98 7.19 8.20 6.75
N THR A 99 7.58 6.93 6.80
CA THR A 99 7.45 6.02 5.66
C THR A 99 6.00 5.60 5.42
N ASN A 100 5.34 5.03 6.45
CA ASN A 100 4.06 4.33 6.28
C ASN A 100 2.85 5.27 6.18
N VAL A 101 2.95 6.48 6.70
CA VAL A 101 1.83 7.44 6.79
C VAL A 101 2.12 8.69 5.98
N THR A 102 3.18 9.42 6.31
CA THR A 102 3.53 10.67 5.61
C THR A 102 3.93 10.39 4.16
N GLY A 103 4.60 9.27 3.90
CA GLY A 103 4.92 8.81 2.54
C GLY A 103 3.68 8.63 1.67
N ILE A 104 2.60 8.04 2.21
CA ILE A 104 1.31 7.95 1.50
C ILE A 104 0.78 9.33 1.14
N VAL A 105 0.85 10.28 2.08
CA VAL A 105 0.39 11.66 1.83
C VAL A 105 1.23 12.32 0.73
N ARG A 106 2.56 12.24 0.81
CA ARG A 106 3.46 12.83 -0.21
C ARG A 106 3.17 12.29 -1.62
N VAL A 107 3.14 10.95 -1.75
CA VAL A 107 2.91 10.30 -3.05
C VAL A 107 1.51 10.59 -3.58
N THR A 108 0.49 10.51 -2.73
CA THR A 108 -0.90 10.79 -3.13
C THR A 108 -1.04 12.23 -3.61
N GLN A 109 -0.52 13.21 -2.85
CA GLN A 109 -0.61 14.63 -3.25
C GLN A 109 0.10 14.90 -4.58
N ALA A 110 1.29 14.34 -4.80
CA ALA A 110 2.01 14.47 -6.06
C ALA A 110 1.27 13.80 -7.24
N ALA A 111 0.59 12.67 -6.99
CA ALA A 111 -0.14 11.92 -8.01
C ALA A 111 -1.54 12.52 -8.32
N LEU A 112 -2.15 13.29 -7.41
CA LEU A 112 -3.51 13.83 -7.59
C LEU A 112 -3.74 14.57 -8.93
N PRO A 113 -2.81 15.40 -9.45
CA PRO A 113 -3.03 16.07 -10.73
C PRO A 113 -3.20 15.09 -11.91
N LEU A 114 -2.50 13.95 -11.89
CA LEU A 114 -2.65 12.89 -12.88
C LEU A 114 -3.96 12.13 -12.66
N LEU A 115 -4.22 11.67 -11.46
CA LEU A 115 -5.42 10.91 -11.10
C LEU A 115 -6.71 11.67 -11.40
N ARG A 116 -6.73 13.00 -11.22
CA ARG A 116 -7.89 13.84 -11.56
C ARG A 116 -8.21 13.91 -13.04
N ARG A 117 -7.28 13.51 -13.93
CA ARG A 117 -7.52 13.39 -15.37
C ARG A 117 -8.09 12.03 -15.76
N SER A 118 -8.01 11.06 -14.88
CA SER A 118 -8.61 9.74 -15.11
C SER A 118 -10.13 9.79 -15.05
N ALA A 119 -10.79 9.01 -15.92
CA ALA A 119 -12.23 8.83 -15.88
C ALA A 119 -12.70 7.94 -14.70
N ALA A 120 -11.80 7.14 -14.12
CA ALA A 120 -12.10 6.21 -13.04
C ALA A 120 -10.90 6.12 -12.06
N PRO A 121 -10.59 7.21 -11.32
CA PRO A 121 -9.42 7.23 -10.45
C PRO A 121 -9.59 6.35 -9.23
N VAL A 122 -8.57 5.52 -8.96
CA VAL A 122 -8.53 4.59 -7.82
C VAL A 122 -7.28 4.82 -6.99
N ILE A 123 -7.42 4.79 -5.67
CA ILE A 123 -6.31 4.77 -4.72
C ILE A 123 -6.50 3.56 -3.79
N VAL A 124 -5.49 2.71 -3.70
CA VAL A 124 -5.44 1.61 -2.75
C VAL A 124 -4.29 1.84 -1.77
N ASN A 125 -4.60 1.96 -0.50
CA ASN A 125 -3.62 2.07 0.57
C ASN A 125 -3.43 0.71 1.24
N VAL A 126 -2.25 0.12 1.15
CA VAL A 126 -1.96 -1.17 1.80
C VAL A 126 -1.78 -0.94 3.30
N SER A 127 -2.78 -1.35 4.07
CA SER A 127 -2.80 -1.32 5.52
C SER A 127 -2.39 -2.68 6.11
N SER A 128 -2.99 -3.08 7.20
CA SER A 128 -2.82 -4.37 7.87
C SER A 128 -3.90 -4.53 8.94
N GLY A 129 -4.27 -5.78 9.25
CA GLY A 129 -5.15 -6.13 10.36
C GLY A 129 -4.68 -5.60 11.71
N VAL A 130 -3.35 -5.51 11.95
CA VAL A 130 -2.82 -4.89 13.19
C VAL A 130 -3.12 -3.39 13.32
N GLY A 131 -3.57 -2.73 12.26
CA GLY A 131 -4.09 -1.36 12.30
C GLY A 131 -5.56 -1.29 12.76
N PHE A 132 -6.23 -2.41 12.95
CA PHE A 132 -7.63 -2.45 13.32
C PHE A 132 -7.79 -2.79 14.82
N PRO A 133 -8.08 -1.81 15.69
CA PRO A 133 -8.07 -1.98 17.16
C PRO A 133 -8.90 -3.15 17.67
N ARG A 134 -10.03 -3.44 17.01
CA ARG A 134 -10.90 -4.55 17.39
C ARG A 134 -10.17 -5.91 17.33
N TRP A 135 -9.33 -6.13 16.31
CA TRP A 135 -8.59 -7.39 16.17
C TRP A 135 -7.45 -7.52 17.16
N LEU A 136 -6.79 -6.39 17.49
CA LEU A 136 -5.76 -6.35 18.53
C LEU A 136 -6.28 -6.73 19.93
N THR A 137 -7.59 -6.58 20.16
CA THR A 137 -8.22 -6.82 21.49
C THR A 137 -9.10 -8.06 21.52
N THR A 138 -9.28 -8.76 20.39
CA THR A 138 -10.14 -9.95 20.30
C THR A 138 -9.31 -11.22 20.25
N PRO A 139 -9.34 -12.10 21.29
CA PRO A 139 -8.67 -13.38 21.26
C PRO A 139 -9.10 -14.23 20.05
N GLY A 140 -8.13 -14.90 19.42
CA GLY A 140 -8.37 -15.77 18.26
C GLY A 140 -8.09 -15.08 16.90
N HIS A 141 -7.87 -13.77 16.87
CA HIS A 141 -7.32 -13.09 15.70
C HIS A 141 -5.79 -13.22 15.65
N ASP A 142 -5.21 -13.31 14.45
CA ASP A 142 -3.76 -13.38 14.25
C ASP A 142 -3.04 -12.15 14.84
N GLU A 143 -3.72 -11.02 14.86
CA GLU A 143 -3.22 -9.75 15.38
C GLU A 143 -3.19 -9.68 16.91
N TYR A 144 -3.98 -10.53 17.58
CA TYR A 144 -4.05 -10.54 19.04
C TYR A 144 -2.71 -10.93 19.64
N GLY A 145 -2.12 -10.03 20.43
CA GLY A 145 -0.82 -10.25 21.06
C GLY A 145 0.42 -9.98 20.19
N VAL A 146 0.25 -9.47 18.98
CA VAL A 146 1.39 -9.04 18.13
C VAL A 146 2.02 -7.77 18.71
N PRO A 147 3.28 -7.82 19.17
CA PRO A 147 3.98 -6.64 19.64
C PRO A 147 4.50 -5.84 18.44
N ALA A 148 3.82 -4.78 18.06
CA ALA A 148 4.17 -3.96 16.90
C ALA A 148 3.69 -2.52 17.06
N VAL A 149 4.04 -1.87 18.19
CA VAL A 149 3.48 -0.57 18.58
C VAL A 149 3.60 0.50 17.48
N PRO A 150 4.78 0.82 16.90
CA PRO A 150 4.88 1.80 15.82
C PRO A 150 4.13 1.39 14.56
N TYR A 151 4.25 0.13 14.19
CA TYR A 151 3.64 -0.39 12.96
C TYR A 151 2.10 -0.40 13.07
N ALA A 152 1.54 -0.92 14.17
CA ALA A 152 0.10 -0.93 14.41
C ALA A 152 -0.49 0.49 14.38
N ALA A 153 0.15 1.44 15.08
CA ALA A 153 -0.25 2.84 15.05
C ALA A 153 -0.22 3.43 13.64
N SER A 154 0.83 3.12 12.85
CA SER A 154 0.94 3.58 11.46
C SER A 154 -0.19 3.02 10.60
N LYS A 155 -0.51 1.72 10.74
CA LYS A 155 -1.55 1.07 9.93
C LYS A 155 -2.97 1.50 10.32
N ALA A 156 -3.21 1.83 11.58
CA ALA A 156 -4.44 2.51 12.02
C ALA A 156 -4.58 3.90 11.38
N ALA A 157 -3.49 4.66 11.32
CA ALA A 157 -3.47 5.95 10.63
C ALA A 157 -3.75 5.82 9.12
N VAL A 158 -3.24 4.78 8.46
CA VAL A 158 -3.52 4.49 7.04
C VAL A 158 -5.01 4.25 6.81
N ILE A 159 -5.68 3.48 7.68
CA ILE A 159 -7.14 3.27 7.60
C ILE A 159 -7.88 4.61 7.73
N ALA A 160 -7.52 5.42 8.72
CA ALA A 160 -8.13 6.73 8.94
C ALA A 160 -7.90 7.69 7.74
N LEU A 161 -6.68 7.74 7.19
CA LEU A 161 -6.36 8.53 5.99
C LEU A 161 -7.20 8.07 4.79
N THR A 162 -7.38 6.78 4.59
CA THR A 162 -8.19 6.23 3.51
C THR A 162 -9.62 6.76 3.57
N VAL A 163 -10.25 6.72 4.74
CA VAL A 163 -11.61 7.26 4.94
C VAL A 163 -11.64 8.77 4.66
N GLN A 164 -10.64 9.52 5.13
CA GLN A 164 -10.59 10.97 4.91
C GLN A 164 -10.38 11.32 3.44
N TYR A 165 -9.51 10.62 2.71
CA TYR A 165 -9.35 10.82 1.27
C TYR A 165 -10.64 10.47 0.51
N ALA A 166 -11.28 9.34 0.83
CA ALA A 166 -12.55 8.95 0.21
C ALA A 166 -13.65 10.02 0.37
N LYS A 167 -13.76 10.63 1.54
CA LYS A 167 -14.73 11.71 1.82
C LYS A 167 -14.43 13.02 1.08
N ASN A 168 -13.15 13.31 0.81
CA ASN A 168 -12.72 14.60 0.27
C ASN A 168 -12.33 14.54 -1.22
N LEU A 169 -12.39 13.36 -1.85
CA LEU A 169 -12.11 13.16 -3.28
C LEU A 169 -13.36 12.60 -3.99
N PRO A 170 -14.38 13.44 -4.25
CA PRO A 170 -15.57 12.97 -4.97
C PRO A 170 -15.20 12.41 -6.33
N GLY A 171 -15.80 11.27 -6.70
CA GLY A 171 -15.52 10.56 -7.95
C GLY A 171 -14.35 9.58 -7.87
N PHE A 172 -13.51 9.63 -6.85
CA PHE A 172 -12.45 8.66 -6.62
C PHE A 172 -12.98 7.41 -5.89
N ARG A 173 -12.31 6.29 -6.11
CA ARG A 173 -12.44 5.08 -5.30
C ARG A 173 -11.18 4.94 -4.44
N VAL A 174 -11.30 5.23 -3.15
CA VAL A 174 -10.16 5.21 -2.21
C VAL A 174 -10.46 4.18 -1.14
N ASN A 175 -9.67 3.10 -1.09
CA ASN A 175 -9.89 2.01 -0.15
C ASN A 175 -8.57 1.56 0.49
N ALA A 176 -8.66 0.92 1.65
CA ALA A 176 -7.55 0.24 2.29
C ALA A 176 -7.63 -1.27 2.07
N SER A 177 -6.48 -1.92 1.89
CA SER A 177 -6.35 -3.37 1.83
C SER A 177 -5.56 -3.91 3.01
N ASP A 178 -5.97 -5.08 3.49
CA ASP A 178 -5.22 -5.89 4.44
C ASP A 178 -4.69 -7.14 3.72
N PRO A 179 -3.37 -7.32 3.65
CA PRO A 179 -2.75 -8.53 3.10
C PRO A 179 -2.95 -9.78 3.97
N GLY A 180 -3.41 -9.63 5.22
CA GLY A 180 -3.41 -10.70 6.20
C GLY A 180 -1.99 -11.14 6.60
N TYR A 181 -1.87 -12.26 7.29
CA TYR A 181 -0.59 -12.78 7.75
C TYR A 181 0.11 -13.58 6.63
N THR A 182 0.72 -12.83 5.71
CA THR A 182 1.38 -13.34 4.49
C THR A 182 2.86 -13.63 4.74
N ALA A 183 3.33 -14.80 4.29
CA ALA A 183 4.74 -15.20 4.38
C ALA A 183 5.61 -14.34 3.44
N THR A 184 6.30 -13.36 3.99
CA THR A 184 7.19 -12.44 3.27
C THR A 184 8.47 -12.20 4.05
N GLU A 185 9.49 -11.64 3.38
CA GLU A 185 10.71 -11.18 4.07
C GLU A 185 10.42 -10.18 5.19
N PHE A 186 9.33 -9.44 5.07
CA PHE A 186 8.90 -8.44 6.04
C PHE A 186 8.68 -9.01 7.45
N ASN A 187 8.25 -10.27 7.55
CA ASN A 187 8.00 -10.98 8.81
C ASN A 187 8.81 -12.28 8.96
N GLY A 188 9.94 -12.40 8.23
CA GLY A 188 10.77 -13.59 8.27
C GLY A 188 10.09 -14.85 7.75
N PHE A 189 9.14 -14.69 6.82
CA PHE A 189 8.33 -15.77 6.22
C PHE A 189 7.45 -16.53 7.23
N GLY A 190 7.10 -15.90 8.36
CA GLY A 190 6.29 -16.50 9.42
C GLY A 190 4.78 -16.57 9.12
N GLY A 191 4.31 -16.03 7.99
CA GLY A 191 2.89 -16.02 7.62
C GLY A 191 2.38 -17.39 7.14
N HIS A 192 1.06 -17.58 7.21
CA HIS A 192 0.39 -18.78 6.69
C HIS A 192 -0.23 -18.59 5.30
N GLN A 193 -0.33 -17.35 4.82
CA GLN A 193 -0.80 -17.04 3.48
C GLN A 193 0.38 -16.97 2.50
N THR A 194 0.16 -17.37 1.26
CA THR A 194 1.07 -17.14 0.14
C THR A 194 1.09 -15.66 -0.25
N ILE A 195 2.14 -15.22 -0.94
CA ILE A 195 2.23 -13.84 -1.45
C ILE A 195 1.07 -13.52 -2.40
N THR A 196 0.66 -14.49 -3.23
CA THR A 196 -0.48 -14.32 -4.15
C THR A 196 -1.78 -14.09 -3.37
N GLU A 197 -2.06 -14.88 -2.36
CA GLU A 197 -3.23 -14.70 -1.47
C GLU A 197 -3.20 -13.36 -0.75
N GLY A 198 -2.03 -12.92 -0.27
CA GLY A 198 -1.86 -11.62 0.39
C GLY A 198 -2.12 -10.42 -0.51
N THR A 199 -2.08 -10.59 -1.85
CA THR A 199 -2.39 -9.50 -2.79
C THR A 199 -3.83 -9.51 -3.29
N ASP A 200 -4.68 -10.49 -2.92
CA ASP A 200 -6.05 -10.62 -3.44
C ASP A 200 -6.90 -9.37 -3.20
N ALA A 201 -6.89 -8.83 -1.98
CA ALA A 201 -7.63 -7.61 -1.66
C ALA A 201 -7.10 -6.41 -2.44
N THR A 202 -5.78 -6.24 -2.50
CA THR A 202 -5.13 -5.11 -3.20
C THR A 202 -5.43 -5.13 -4.68
N VAL A 203 -5.30 -6.29 -5.34
CA VAL A 203 -5.58 -6.43 -6.79
C VAL A 203 -7.06 -6.24 -7.07
N ARG A 204 -7.95 -6.82 -6.26
CA ARG A 204 -9.39 -6.63 -6.39
C ARG A 204 -9.75 -5.14 -6.30
N LEU A 205 -9.25 -4.41 -5.30
CA LEU A 205 -9.52 -2.98 -5.12
C LEU A 205 -8.87 -2.12 -6.21
N ALA A 206 -7.69 -2.48 -6.70
CA ALA A 206 -7.03 -1.77 -7.79
C ALA A 206 -7.76 -1.95 -9.14
N THR A 207 -8.63 -2.95 -9.27
CA THR A 207 -9.35 -3.29 -10.50
C THR A 207 -10.83 -2.94 -10.48
N ILE A 208 -11.33 -2.29 -9.43
CA ILE A 208 -12.74 -1.88 -9.34
C ILE A 208 -13.11 -0.84 -10.40
N GLY A 209 -14.38 -0.87 -10.82
CA GLY A 209 -14.97 0.16 -11.67
C GLY A 209 -15.48 1.38 -10.90
N THR A 210 -16.11 2.29 -11.63
CA THR A 210 -16.71 3.52 -11.09
C THR A 210 -17.81 3.28 -10.05
N ASP A 211 -18.44 2.10 -10.08
CA ASP A 211 -19.50 1.71 -9.14
C ASP A 211 -18.96 0.95 -7.90
N GLY A 212 -17.62 0.79 -7.83
CA GLY A 212 -16.97 0.08 -6.74
C GLY A 212 -17.01 0.81 -5.41
N PRO A 213 -16.59 0.13 -4.31
CA PRO A 213 -16.56 0.70 -2.97
C PRO A 213 -15.59 1.88 -2.84
N THR A 214 -15.84 2.74 -1.84
CA THR A 214 -14.93 3.82 -1.45
C THR A 214 -15.03 4.08 0.05
N GLY A 215 -13.91 4.35 0.70
CA GLY A 215 -13.82 4.57 2.14
C GLY A 215 -13.88 3.28 2.96
N GLU A 216 -13.61 2.15 2.34
CA GLU A 216 -13.72 0.85 2.98
C GLU A 216 -12.34 0.22 3.25
N PHE A 217 -12.31 -0.73 4.19
CA PHE A 217 -11.17 -1.58 4.51
C PHE A 217 -11.51 -3.02 4.15
N HIS A 218 -10.64 -3.67 3.38
CA HIS A 218 -10.88 -5.01 2.84
C HIS A 218 -9.71 -5.94 3.09
N ASN A 219 -9.99 -7.17 3.45
CA ASN A 219 -9.07 -8.29 3.38
C ASN A 219 -9.41 -9.21 2.20
N ARG A 220 -8.82 -10.40 2.18
CA ARG A 220 -9.05 -11.41 1.13
C ARG A 220 -10.52 -11.84 1.06
N GLU A 221 -11.19 -11.99 2.20
CA GLU A 221 -12.57 -12.45 2.31
C GLU A 221 -13.59 -11.36 1.92
N GLY A 222 -13.20 -10.10 1.95
CA GLY A 222 -14.08 -8.99 1.58
C GLY A 222 -13.92 -7.77 2.48
N ARG A 223 -15.03 -7.04 2.67
CA ARG A 223 -15.06 -5.86 3.51
C ARG A 223 -14.97 -6.21 5.00
N ILE A 224 -14.12 -5.48 5.70
CA ILE A 224 -14.00 -5.49 7.16
C ILE A 224 -14.90 -4.37 7.70
N GLU A 225 -15.85 -4.71 8.56
CA GLU A 225 -16.72 -3.72 9.18
C GLU A 225 -15.98 -2.97 10.31
N TYR A 226 -16.07 -1.64 10.31
CA TYR A 226 -15.42 -0.76 11.30
C TYR A 226 -16.03 -0.92 12.69
#